data_d4301198af5a004e94d03ca17ba8d5b4
#
_entry.id   d4301198af5a004e94d03ca17ba8d5b4
#
_cell.length_a   1.000
_cell.length_b   1.000
_cell.length_c   1.000
_cell.angle_alpha   90.00
_cell.angle_beta   90.00
_cell.angle_gamma   90.00
#
_symmetry.space_group_name_H-M   'P 1'
#
loop_
_entity.id
_entity.type
_entity.pdbx_description
1 polymer ?
#
loop_
_entity_poly.entity_id
_entity_poly.type
_entity_poly.pdbx_seq_one_letter_code
_entity_poly.pdbx_strand_id
1 'polypeptide(L)'
;LVTAGQTFQALLIADDASGGFFALNGGELGKDLGGIYYFAPDTLEWESLDTHYSGFMHWALCGDLDLFYKNVRWTGWREEMALMNCNLVYSFYPFLWTEQQLSVEKRSRVTIPVEKHWALCLDLQHQLTNMQSDDLLPP
;
A
#
# COMPACT_ATOMS: atom_id res chain seq x y z
N LEU A 1 -14.43 -3.21 0.82
CA LEU A 1 -14.36 -2.35 -0.37
C LEU A 1 -14.62 -3.14 -1.66
N VAL A 2 -15.56 -4.06 -1.59
CA VAL A 2 -15.99 -4.83 -2.77
C VAL A 2 -17.23 -4.15 -3.33
N THR A 3 -17.18 -3.75 -4.60
CA THR A 3 -18.32 -3.20 -5.29
C THR A 3 -19.31 -4.32 -5.63
N ALA A 4 -20.61 -4.01 -5.63
CA ALA A 4 -21.63 -4.99 -6.01
C ALA A 4 -21.34 -5.56 -7.41
N GLY A 5 -21.33 -6.89 -7.54
CA GLY A 5 -21.03 -7.59 -8.78
C GLY A 5 -19.56 -7.88 -9.03
N GLN A 6 -18.66 -7.40 -8.18
CA GLN A 6 -17.24 -7.72 -8.27
C GLN A 6 -16.84 -8.57 -7.06
N THR A 7 -16.09 -9.65 -7.33
CA THR A 7 -15.54 -10.51 -6.28
C THR A 7 -14.02 -10.33 -6.26
N PHE A 8 -13.52 -9.66 -5.22
CA PHE A 8 -12.09 -9.56 -4.97
C PHE A 8 -11.75 -10.62 -3.92
N GLN A 9 -10.98 -11.63 -4.34
CA GLN A 9 -10.68 -12.78 -3.49
C GLN A 9 -9.48 -12.51 -2.59
N ALA A 10 -9.60 -11.47 -1.79
CA ALA A 10 -8.65 -11.12 -0.74
C ALA A 10 -9.37 -10.23 0.27
N LEU A 11 -8.95 -10.31 1.52
CA LEU A 11 -9.53 -9.53 2.61
C LEU A 11 -8.52 -8.49 3.07
N LEU A 12 -8.86 -7.22 2.96
CA LEU A 12 -8.04 -6.15 3.54
C LEU A 12 -8.14 -6.26 5.06
N ILE A 13 -6.99 -6.43 5.72
CA ILE A 13 -6.93 -6.62 7.18
C ILE A 13 -6.30 -5.44 7.91
N ALA A 14 -5.52 -4.61 7.22
CA ALA A 14 -4.85 -3.47 7.82
C ALA A 14 -4.43 -2.48 6.74
N ASP A 15 -4.21 -1.25 7.16
CA ASP A 15 -3.55 -0.23 6.35
C ASP A 15 -2.49 0.46 7.21
N ASP A 16 -1.58 1.19 6.57
CA ASP A 16 -0.59 1.96 7.28
C ASP A 16 -0.67 3.45 6.94
N ALA A 17 -0.04 4.26 7.77
CA ALA A 17 -0.10 5.71 7.64
C ALA A 17 0.57 6.22 6.36
N SER A 18 1.44 5.43 5.74
CA SER A 18 2.15 5.79 4.51
C SER A 18 1.34 5.47 3.25
N GLY A 19 0.16 4.87 3.40
CA GLY A 19 -0.71 4.55 2.28
C GLY A 19 -0.58 3.14 1.76
N GLY A 20 0.06 2.23 2.50
CA GLY A 20 0.12 0.81 2.17
C GLY A 20 -1.08 0.04 2.71
N PHE A 21 -1.34 -1.14 2.15
CA PHE A 21 -2.44 -2.00 2.55
C PHE A 21 -1.96 -3.43 2.74
N PHE A 22 -2.51 -4.10 3.74
CA PHE A 22 -2.24 -5.51 4.01
C PHE A 22 -3.51 -6.31 3.75
N ALA A 23 -3.37 -7.42 3.03
CA ALA A 23 -4.50 -8.28 2.69
C ALA A 23 -4.17 -9.74 2.93
N LEU A 24 -5.19 -10.48 3.36
CA LEU A 24 -5.15 -11.93 3.47
C LEU A 24 -5.61 -12.52 2.14
N ASN A 25 -4.77 -13.32 1.52
CA ASN A 25 -5.02 -13.85 0.19
C ASN A 25 -6.09 -14.94 0.19
N GLY A 26 -7.11 -14.76 -0.65
CA GLY A 26 -8.15 -15.75 -0.92
C GLY A 26 -8.05 -16.34 -2.34
N GLY A 27 -6.92 -16.13 -3.03
CA GLY A 27 -6.67 -16.60 -4.38
C GLY A 27 -6.38 -15.53 -5.40
N GLU A 28 -6.74 -14.27 -5.13
CA GLU A 28 -6.54 -13.14 -6.06
C GLU A 28 -5.07 -12.74 -6.20
N LEU A 29 -4.31 -12.86 -5.10
CA LEU A 29 -2.97 -12.27 -5.00
C LEU A 29 -1.85 -13.27 -5.28
N GLY A 30 -2.15 -14.55 -5.27
CA GLY A 30 -1.18 -15.61 -5.51
C GLY A 30 -1.68 -16.96 -5.06
N LYS A 31 -0.78 -17.94 -5.04
CA LYS A 31 -1.11 -19.34 -4.75
C LYS A 31 -1.17 -19.66 -3.26
N ASP A 32 -0.52 -18.87 -2.42
CA ASP A 32 -0.47 -19.11 -0.98
C ASP A 32 -1.77 -18.60 -0.34
N LEU A 33 -2.76 -19.46 -0.21
CA LEU A 33 -4.04 -19.11 0.41
C LEU A 33 -3.84 -18.84 1.90
N GLY A 34 -4.38 -17.72 2.37
CA GLY A 34 -4.19 -17.26 3.74
C GLY A 34 -2.88 -16.51 3.98
N GLY A 35 -2.02 -16.44 2.98
CA GLY A 35 -0.80 -15.63 3.04
C GLY A 35 -1.11 -14.14 3.10
N ILE A 36 -0.25 -13.39 3.78
CA ILE A 36 -0.39 -11.94 3.88
C ILE A 36 0.41 -11.26 2.78
N TYR A 37 -0.25 -10.35 2.08
CA TYR A 37 0.34 -9.57 1.00
C TYR A 37 0.28 -8.09 1.34
N TYR A 38 1.28 -7.35 0.89
CA TYR A 38 1.38 -5.91 1.09
C TYR A 38 1.26 -5.19 -0.25
N PHE A 39 0.35 -4.22 -0.32
CA PHE A 39 0.24 -3.31 -1.46
C PHE A 39 1.08 -2.08 -1.15
N ALA A 40 2.24 -2.00 -1.79
CA ALA A 40 3.23 -0.97 -1.49
C ALA A 40 2.90 0.34 -2.20
N PRO A 41 2.89 1.48 -1.50
CA PRO A 41 2.58 2.77 -2.11
C PRO A 41 3.67 3.28 -3.08
N ASP A 42 4.86 2.70 -3.02
CA ASP A 42 5.98 3.07 -3.90
C ASP A 42 6.06 2.23 -5.18
N THR A 43 5.33 1.14 -5.26
CA THR A 43 5.31 0.30 -6.46
C THR A 43 3.92 0.11 -7.05
N LEU A 44 2.87 0.30 -6.27
CA LEU A 44 1.46 0.00 -6.59
C LEU A 44 1.26 -1.47 -6.97
N GLU A 45 2.03 -2.35 -6.33
CA GLU A 45 1.98 -3.79 -6.57
C GLU A 45 1.83 -4.55 -5.27
N TRP A 46 1.17 -5.71 -5.34
CA TRP A 46 1.06 -6.63 -4.22
C TRP A 46 2.30 -7.50 -4.14
N GLU A 47 2.87 -7.60 -2.94
CA GLU A 47 4.03 -8.46 -2.68
C GLU A 47 3.76 -9.36 -1.50
N SER A 48 4.17 -10.62 -1.60
CA SER A 48 4.03 -11.58 -0.51
C SER A 48 4.97 -11.22 0.64
N LEU A 49 4.44 -11.27 1.86
CA LEU A 49 5.27 -11.10 3.07
C LEU A 49 5.76 -12.44 3.62
N ASP A 50 5.47 -13.55 2.95
CA ASP A 50 5.87 -14.91 3.34
C ASP A 50 5.45 -15.26 4.78
N THR A 51 4.27 -14.79 5.17
CA THR A 51 3.70 -15.05 6.49
C THR A 51 2.18 -15.20 6.40
N HIS A 52 1.57 -15.75 7.44
CA HIS A 52 0.13 -15.86 7.60
C HIS A 52 -0.33 -14.94 8.72
N TYR A 53 -1.62 -14.99 9.08
CA TYR A 53 -2.23 -13.98 9.95
C TYR A 53 -1.53 -13.86 11.31
N SER A 54 -1.24 -14.96 11.98
CA SER A 54 -0.61 -14.91 13.31
C SER A 54 0.81 -14.35 13.25
N GLY A 55 1.57 -14.72 12.23
CA GLY A 55 2.91 -14.18 11.99
C GLY A 55 2.88 -12.69 11.68
N PHE A 56 1.89 -12.25 10.89
CA PHE A 56 1.67 -10.83 10.60
C PHE A 56 1.37 -10.05 11.88
N MET A 57 0.47 -10.55 12.73
CA MET A 57 0.11 -9.89 13.99
C MET A 57 1.33 -9.78 14.91
N HIS A 58 2.13 -10.84 15.01
CA HIS A 58 3.36 -10.81 15.80
C HIS A 58 4.33 -9.75 15.26
N TRP A 59 4.54 -9.73 13.95
CA TRP A 59 5.41 -8.74 13.31
C TRP A 59 4.91 -7.31 13.53
N ALA A 60 3.62 -7.07 13.36
CA ALA A 60 3.04 -5.73 13.51
C ALA A 60 3.18 -5.18 14.93
N LEU A 61 3.13 -6.05 15.93
CA LEU A 61 3.20 -5.65 17.34
C LEU A 61 4.62 -5.70 17.91
N CYS A 62 5.48 -6.58 17.42
CA CYS A 62 6.78 -6.86 18.02
C CYS A 62 7.94 -6.88 17.01
N GLY A 63 7.68 -6.73 15.72
CA GLY A 63 8.70 -6.84 14.67
C GLY A 63 9.51 -5.57 14.45
N ASP A 64 10.43 -5.65 13.50
CA ASP A 64 11.30 -4.52 13.13
C ASP A 64 10.58 -3.62 12.11
N LEU A 65 9.69 -2.78 12.60
CA LEU A 65 8.96 -1.83 11.77
C LEU A 65 9.87 -0.70 11.24
N ASP A 66 10.92 -0.37 11.97
CA ASP A 66 11.88 0.64 11.53
C ASP A 66 12.58 0.23 10.23
N LEU A 67 12.94 -1.05 10.11
CA LEU A 67 13.52 -1.57 8.89
C LEU A 67 12.51 -1.54 7.73
N PHE A 68 11.28 -1.99 7.98
CA PHE A 68 10.25 -2.07 6.95
C PHE A 68 9.87 -0.68 6.39
N TYR A 69 9.77 0.33 7.26
CA TYR A 69 9.31 1.67 6.89
C TYR A 69 10.43 2.69 6.71
N LYS A 70 11.69 2.28 6.69
CA LYS A 70 12.84 3.21 6.70
C LYS A 70 12.80 4.25 5.57
N ASN A 71 12.28 3.89 4.40
CA ASN A 71 12.28 4.76 3.23
C ASN A 71 11.05 5.66 3.12
N VAL A 72 10.07 5.52 4.02
CA VAL A 72 8.83 6.29 4.00
C VAL A 72 8.61 7.08 5.30
N ARG A 73 9.66 7.25 6.08
CA ARG A 73 9.65 8.05 7.30
C ARG A 73 10.50 9.30 7.11
N TRP A 74 9.99 10.43 7.57
CA TRP A 74 10.64 11.74 7.48
C TRP A 74 10.95 12.28 8.87
N THR A 75 11.73 13.35 8.96
CA THR A 75 12.02 13.98 10.24
C THR A 75 10.72 14.50 10.85
N GLY A 76 10.42 14.06 12.07
CA GLY A 76 9.18 14.43 12.77
C GLY A 76 7.98 13.53 12.47
N TRP A 77 8.17 12.43 11.76
CA TRP A 77 7.06 11.53 11.40
C TRP A 77 6.31 11.00 12.61
N ARG A 78 7.02 10.71 13.68
CA ARG A 78 6.42 10.12 14.89
C ARG A 78 5.44 11.07 15.55
N GLU A 79 5.83 12.32 15.67
CA GLU A 79 5.00 13.37 16.26
C GLU A 79 3.79 13.70 15.38
N GLU A 80 4.00 13.77 14.07
CA GLU A 80 2.90 14.03 13.13
C GLU A 80 1.89 12.89 13.12
N MET A 81 2.36 11.64 13.03
CA MET A 81 1.50 10.46 13.01
C MET A 81 0.73 10.27 14.31
N ALA A 82 1.31 10.65 15.44
CA ALA A 82 0.66 10.55 16.75
C ALA A 82 -0.61 11.40 16.84
N LEU A 83 -0.71 12.47 16.05
CA LEU A 83 -1.87 13.36 16.03
C LEU A 83 -2.91 12.96 14.95
N MET A 84 -2.62 11.95 14.15
CA MET A 84 -3.46 11.57 13.02
C MET A 84 -4.51 10.55 13.43
N ASN A 85 -5.74 10.71 12.92
CA ASN A 85 -6.79 9.72 13.11
C ASN A 85 -6.51 8.46 12.28
N CYS A 86 -6.96 7.31 12.75
CA CYS A 86 -6.71 6.03 12.10
C CYS A 86 -7.46 5.84 10.77
N ASN A 87 -8.41 6.72 10.43
CA ASN A 87 -9.12 6.69 9.15
C ASN A 87 -8.46 7.56 8.07
N LEU A 88 -7.30 8.13 8.37
CA LEU A 88 -6.52 8.96 7.44
C LEU A 88 -5.22 8.28 7.09
N VAL A 89 -4.70 8.59 5.91
CA VAL A 89 -3.35 8.20 5.47
C VAL A 89 -2.65 9.40 4.86
N TYR A 90 -1.32 9.36 4.79
CA TYR A 90 -0.55 10.38 4.10
C TYR A 90 -0.54 10.11 2.60
N SER A 91 -0.78 11.15 1.83
CA SER A 91 -0.58 11.16 0.39
C SER A 91 0.61 12.05 0.07
N PHE A 92 1.54 11.54 -0.71
CA PHE A 92 2.79 12.21 -1.04
C PHE A 92 2.75 12.77 -2.45
N TYR A 93 3.38 13.93 -2.66
CA TYR A 93 3.55 14.48 -4.00
C TYR A 93 4.99 14.98 -4.18
N PRO A 94 5.68 14.59 -5.25
CA PRO A 94 5.27 13.58 -6.24
C PRO A 94 4.93 12.23 -5.60
N PHE A 95 4.12 11.41 -6.27
CA PHE A 95 3.73 10.09 -5.73
C PHE A 95 4.96 9.24 -5.44
N LEU A 96 4.89 8.39 -4.40
CA LEU A 96 6.01 7.54 -3.99
C LEU A 96 6.49 6.59 -5.09
N TRP A 97 5.61 6.21 -6.02
CA TRP A 97 5.95 5.33 -7.14
C TRP A 97 6.58 6.09 -8.32
N THR A 98 6.67 7.43 -8.25
CA THR A 98 7.35 8.26 -9.24
C THR A 98 8.64 8.81 -8.65
N GLU A 99 9.63 9.09 -9.51
CA GLU A 99 10.91 9.68 -9.09
C GLU A 99 11.47 8.97 -7.84
N GLN A 100 11.68 7.65 -7.94
CA GLN A 100 12.02 6.81 -6.79
C GLN A 100 13.31 7.21 -6.09
N GLN A 101 14.18 7.96 -6.76
CA GLN A 101 15.40 8.49 -6.15
C GLN A 101 15.15 9.70 -5.25
N LEU A 102 13.97 10.30 -5.34
CA LEU A 102 13.59 11.42 -4.51
C LEU A 102 13.22 10.92 -3.11
N SER A 103 13.91 11.43 -2.07
CA SER A 103 13.61 11.02 -0.70
C SER A 103 12.23 11.51 -0.25
N VAL A 104 11.63 10.82 0.71
CA VAL A 104 10.34 11.20 1.28
C VAL A 104 10.39 12.58 1.95
N GLU A 105 11.54 12.98 2.50
CA GLU A 105 11.75 14.31 3.08
C GLU A 105 11.44 15.44 2.10
N LYS A 106 11.72 15.22 0.82
CA LYS A 106 11.57 16.23 -0.23
C LYS A 106 10.21 16.21 -0.89
N ARG A 107 9.33 15.33 -0.48
CA ARG A 107 7.97 15.24 -1.01
C ARG A 107 7.02 16.02 -0.11
N SER A 108 6.03 16.67 -0.72
CA SER A 108 4.95 17.27 0.07
C SER A 108 4.02 16.16 0.59
N ARG A 109 3.37 16.41 1.73
CA ARG A 109 2.49 15.45 2.39
C ARG A 109 1.18 16.11 2.76
N VAL A 110 0.09 15.44 2.49
CA VAL A 110 -1.25 15.81 2.99
C VAL A 110 -1.93 14.54 3.49
N THR A 111 -2.84 14.69 4.45
CA THR A 111 -3.66 13.56 4.91
C THR A 111 -4.94 13.50 4.11
N ILE A 112 -5.34 12.30 3.73
CA ILE A 112 -6.60 12.05 3.03
C ILE A 112 -7.31 10.84 3.66
N PRO A 113 -8.64 10.73 3.52
CA PRO A 113 -9.35 9.54 3.98
C PRO A 113 -8.83 8.28 3.30
N VAL A 114 -8.71 7.19 4.06
CA VAL A 114 -8.15 5.92 3.57
C VAL A 114 -8.95 5.38 2.38
N GLU A 115 -10.27 5.54 2.37
CA GLU A 115 -11.13 5.07 1.28
C GLU A 115 -10.81 5.81 -0.04
N LYS A 116 -10.55 7.11 0.04
CA LYS A 116 -10.16 7.90 -1.13
C LYS A 116 -8.79 7.48 -1.64
N HIS A 117 -7.87 7.21 -0.74
CA HIS A 117 -6.54 6.74 -1.11
C HIS A 117 -6.60 5.37 -1.79
N TRP A 118 -7.39 4.45 -1.25
CA TRP A 118 -7.60 3.13 -1.85
C TRP A 118 -8.16 3.24 -3.27
N ALA A 119 -9.19 4.05 -3.46
CA ALA A 119 -9.79 4.28 -4.78
C ALA A 119 -8.78 4.87 -5.76
N LEU A 120 -7.98 5.84 -5.32
CA LEU A 120 -6.93 6.44 -6.14
C LEU A 120 -5.88 5.41 -6.54
N CYS A 121 -5.41 4.59 -5.60
CA CYS A 121 -4.41 3.56 -5.88
C CYS A 121 -4.90 2.53 -6.90
N LEU A 122 -6.15 2.09 -6.77
CA LEU A 122 -6.74 1.15 -7.72
C LEU A 122 -6.85 1.77 -9.13
N ASP A 123 -7.27 3.02 -9.20
CA ASP A 123 -7.38 3.73 -10.48
C ASP A 123 -6.01 3.89 -11.15
N LEU A 124 -5.01 4.31 -10.39
CA LEU A 124 -3.64 4.45 -10.90
C LEU A 124 -3.05 3.12 -11.33
N GLN A 125 -3.25 2.06 -10.54
CA GLN A 125 -2.79 0.72 -10.89
C GLN A 125 -3.41 0.26 -12.21
N HIS A 126 -4.71 0.48 -12.37
CA HIS A 126 -5.44 0.13 -13.59
C HIS A 126 -4.91 0.90 -14.80
N GLN A 127 -4.68 2.20 -14.66
CA GLN A 127 -4.12 3.03 -15.74
C GLN A 127 -2.72 2.56 -16.15
N LEU A 128 -1.85 2.24 -15.18
CA LEU A 128 -0.51 1.76 -15.46
C LEU A 128 -0.53 0.41 -16.19
N THR A 129 -1.42 -0.48 -15.79
CA THR A 129 -1.60 -1.78 -16.44
C THR A 129 -2.04 -1.60 -17.90
N ASN A 130 -2.99 -0.70 -18.15
CA ASN A 130 -3.47 -0.41 -19.50
C ASN A 130 -2.37 0.20 -20.37
N MET A 131 -1.55 1.11 -19.83
CA MET A 131 -0.44 1.69 -20.56
C MET A 131 0.58 0.62 -20.98
N GLN A 132 0.91 -0.33 -20.09
CA GLN A 132 1.80 -1.43 -20.40
C GLN A 132 1.23 -2.33 -21.49
N SER A 133 -0.07 -2.57 -21.49
CA SER A 133 -0.74 -3.37 -22.51
C SER A 133 -0.69 -2.68 -23.88
N ASP A 134 -0.89 -1.37 -23.91
CA ASP A 134 -0.80 -0.58 -25.14
C ASP A 134 0.61 -0.60 -25.74
N ASP A 135 1.63 -0.56 -24.89
CA ASP A 135 3.04 -0.63 -25.31
C ASP A 135 3.40 -2.00 -25.90
N LEU A 136 2.64 -3.05 -25.56
CA LEU A 136 2.86 -4.40 -26.06
C LEU A 136 2.14 -4.68 -27.39
N LEU A 137 1.30 -3.79 -27.85
CA LEU A 137 0.60 -3.96 -29.12
C LEU A 137 1.56 -3.65 -30.28
N PRO A 138 1.54 -4.46 -31.36
CA PRO A 138 2.36 -4.16 -32.53
C PRO A 138 1.92 -2.85 -33.18
N PRO A 139 2.85 -2.15 -33.79
CA PRO A 139 2.56 -0.87 -34.44
C PRO A 139 1.62 -1.04 -35.64
#